data_101f38ea011ce0e38af7f9402c42866b
#
_entry.id   101f38ea011ce0e38af7f9402c42866b
#
_cell.length_a   1.000
_cell.length_b   1.000
_cell.length_c   1.000
_cell.angle_alpha   90.00
_cell.angle_beta   90.00
_cell.angle_gamma   90.00
#
_symmetry.space_group_name_H-M   'P 1'
#
loop_
_entity.id
_entity.type
_entity.pdbx_description
1 polymer ?
#
loop_
_entity_poly.entity_id
_entity_poly.type
_entity_poly.pdbx_seq_one_letter_code
_entity_poly.pdbx_strand_id
1 'polypeptide(L)'
;MQNKENFFKTKRKELHMTQNEVAELLGVTYQTISKWERGLTIPQQDRYLEVAEVYHCTIEDIVNATSPVKEETIERQLYLTPTAIETLIERKLTEGEVDTLNRIFGENELFHKNGSMRLKSVVEIPKVEDDVYQQLRAANPDYSITQFLASRYASVHTSHTLKNDTYNPILSKKMDKAVKDTTPGTNNFVNSEIFIPAGKKSAVILSKNYSSSGNVVVIGDAGAGKTHAFIRPNIESIASNMGNMVVIGRKRKLCDDKKDMLQANGYEVNEFSLEQTAGTVKFNPLAHIVDDEDIIALSTQLLENWQNKTDLFWSKASKKYLALFIACTLEAITEPTLYDVIELLQKPEHEITGIFTRLNRSEAGKRILHQYNDFCNSMNKKTREAIRIDIMVQLHPYTTEQMRDLLSGDTLDFSKFTDTAQALFLDPPIYDRTYYGLIIILLEQIIRTCEREREGREGRRQLWFFLDEFTNLGLFYDIDKHVARGRAYDMNYCIILQSLDQLMRVYPVSWDTILDNAESILCLGTSDLVSAKYISKNSGLIHKFAERPVLTPEDVINLPAEQCIIIKPREAAIIDEKYSPKSKIANSVLQKIKTLTRDR
;
A
#
# COMPACT_ATOMS: atom_id res chain seq x y z
N MET A 1 13.28 15.75 -33.46
CA MET A 1 12.62 14.43 -33.35
C MET A 1 12.80 13.65 -34.62
N GLN A 2 13.86 12.88 -34.76
CA GLN A 2 13.99 11.95 -35.88
C GLN A 2 13.15 10.72 -35.57
N ASN A 3 12.15 10.45 -36.41
CA ASN A 3 11.33 9.26 -36.41
C ASN A 3 12.22 8.02 -36.61
N LYS A 4 12.73 7.39 -35.56
CA LYS A 4 13.21 6.00 -35.67
C LYS A 4 11.99 5.16 -36.00
N GLU A 5 11.92 4.58 -37.20
CA GLU A 5 10.84 3.64 -37.54
C GLU A 5 10.87 2.50 -36.53
N ASN A 6 9.70 2.21 -35.95
CA ASN A 6 9.55 1.16 -34.94
C ASN A 6 9.88 -0.20 -35.57
N PHE A 7 10.64 -1.04 -34.87
CA PHE A 7 11.09 -2.37 -35.28
C PHE A 7 9.98 -3.20 -35.95
N PHE A 8 8.84 -3.34 -35.27
CA PHE A 8 7.72 -4.12 -35.79
C PHE A 8 7.17 -3.59 -37.12
N LYS A 9 7.09 -2.27 -37.25
CA LYS A 9 6.65 -1.63 -38.48
C LYS A 9 7.64 -1.85 -39.63
N THR A 10 8.92 -1.76 -39.35
CA THR A 10 10.00 -1.98 -40.33
C THR A 10 9.98 -3.44 -40.78
N LYS A 11 10.00 -4.39 -39.87
CA LYS A 11 9.98 -5.83 -40.17
C LYS A 11 8.74 -6.26 -40.97
N ARG A 12 7.55 -5.77 -40.58
CA ARG A 12 6.32 -6.07 -41.32
C ARG A 12 6.40 -5.56 -42.78
N LYS A 13 6.96 -4.36 -43.00
CA LYS A 13 7.13 -3.80 -44.34
C LYS A 13 8.16 -4.61 -45.17
N GLU A 14 9.24 -5.06 -44.55
CA GLU A 14 10.24 -5.95 -45.20
C GLU A 14 9.60 -7.25 -45.69
N LEU A 15 8.63 -7.77 -44.94
CA LEU A 15 7.86 -8.98 -45.25
C LEU A 15 6.67 -8.72 -46.20
N HIS A 16 6.46 -7.48 -46.64
CA HIS A 16 5.37 -7.05 -47.51
C HIS A 16 3.96 -7.39 -46.96
N MET A 17 3.80 -7.48 -45.63
CA MET A 17 2.55 -7.82 -44.97
C MET A 17 1.76 -6.57 -44.54
N THR A 18 0.43 -6.68 -44.53
CA THR A 18 -0.45 -5.66 -43.93
C THR A 18 -0.55 -5.88 -42.42
N GLN A 19 -0.99 -4.87 -41.67
CA GLN A 19 -1.24 -5.02 -40.23
C GLN A 19 -2.34 -6.05 -39.93
N ASN A 20 -3.33 -6.20 -40.84
CA ASN A 20 -4.39 -7.18 -40.69
C ASN A 20 -3.88 -8.62 -40.85
N GLU A 21 -3.01 -8.87 -41.84
CA GLU A 21 -2.42 -10.19 -42.05
C GLU A 21 -1.57 -10.63 -40.87
N VAL A 22 -0.75 -9.72 -40.30
CA VAL A 22 0.02 -10.02 -39.10
C VAL A 22 -0.89 -10.27 -37.89
N ALA A 23 -1.97 -9.50 -37.76
CA ALA A 23 -2.94 -9.67 -36.69
C ALA A 23 -3.64 -11.03 -36.76
N GLU A 24 -4.00 -11.48 -37.97
CA GLU A 24 -4.63 -12.77 -38.24
C GLU A 24 -3.66 -13.92 -37.90
N LEU A 25 -2.41 -13.84 -38.34
CA LEU A 25 -1.38 -14.86 -38.06
C LEU A 25 -1.08 -14.99 -36.57
N LEU A 26 -1.10 -13.89 -35.84
CA LEU A 26 -0.86 -13.88 -34.38
C LEU A 26 -2.14 -14.06 -33.56
N GLY A 27 -3.32 -14.18 -34.16
CA GLY A 27 -4.58 -14.31 -33.43
C GLY A 27 -4.90 -13.10 -32.54
N VAL A 28 -4.47 -11.89 -32.95
CA VAL A 28 -4.72 -10.64 -32.21
C VAL A 28 -5.52 -9.65 -33.05
N THR A 29 -5.91 -8.53 -32.46
CA THR A 29 -6.63 -7.50 -33.21
C THR A 29 -5.68 -6.61 -34.00
N TYR A 30 -6.12 -6.06 -35.14
CA TYR A 30 -5.41 -5.00 -35.87
C TYR A 30 -4.96 -3.86 -34.96
N GLN A 31 -5.78 -3.48 -33.99
CA GLN A 31 -5.46 -2.41 -33.03
C GLN A 31 -4.24 -2.76 -32.15
N THR A 32 -4.05 -4.04 -31.84
CA THR A 32 -2.90 -4.53 -31.07
C THR A 32 -1.60 -4.33 -31.88
N ILE A 33 -1.58 -4.76 -33.14
CA ILE A 33 -0.44 -4.57 -34.03
C ILE A 33 -0.14 -3.07 -34.22
N SER A 34 -1.18 -2.26 -34.45
CA SER A 34 -1.04 -0.81 -34.57
C SER A 34 -0.45 -0.16 -33.30
N LYS A 35 -0.77 -0.67 -32.10
CA LYS A 35 -0.18 -0.18 -30.86
C LYS A 35 1.29 -0.57 -30.74
N TRP A 36 1.67 -1.78 -31.10
CA TRP A 36 3.08 -2.22 -31.12
C TRP A 36 3.92 -1.37 -32.08
N GLU A 37 3.41 -1.14 -33.29
CA GLU A 37 4.09 -0.31 -34.29
C GLU A 37 4.20 1.18 -33.93
N ARG A 38 3.35 1.66 -33.02
CA ARG A 38 3.44 3.02 -32.46
C ARG A 38 4.23 3.08 -31.16
N GLY A 39 4.72 1.93 -30.65
CA GLY A 39 5.45 1.87 -29.39
C GLY A 39 4.60 2.14 -28.16
N LEU A 40 3.26 2.03 -28.26
CA LEU A 40 2.34 2.26 -27.14
C LEU A 40 2.19 1.04 -26.23
N THR A 41 2.39 -0.15 -26.77
CA THR A 41 2.43 -1.42 -26.03
C THR A 41 3.47 -2.32 -26.70
N ILE A 42 3.89 -3.35 -25.97
CA ILE A 42 4.81 -4.39 -26.46
C ILE A 42 4.11 -5.75 -26.41
N PRO A 43 4.52 -6.75 -27.20
CA PRO A 43 4.07 -8.12 -27.04
C PRO A 43 4.34 -8.64 -25.62
N GLN A 44 3.53 -9.57 -25.13
CA GLN A 44 3.79 -10.25 -23.88
C GLN A 44 4.93 -11.27 -24.05
N GLN A 45 5.72 -11.51 -23.01
CA GLN A 45 6.94 -12.35 -23.11
C GLN A 45 6.64 -13.79 -23.48
N ASP A 46 5.51 -14.33 -23.06
CA ASP A 46 5.03 -15.68 -23.40
C ASP A 46 4.73 -15.86 -24.88
N ARG A 47 4.55 -14.75 -25.61
CA ARG A 47 4.27 -14.73 -27.05
C ARG A 47 5.48 -14.39 -27.92
N TYR A 48 6.65 -14.18 -27.35
CA TYR A 48 7.84 -13.79 -28.12
C TYR A 48 8.23 -14.81 -29.18
N LEU A 49 8.02 -16.10 -28.94
CA LEU A 49 8.30 -17.15 -29.91
C LEU A 49 7.37 -17.04 -31.14
N GLU A 50 6.08 -16.91 -30.94
CA GLU A 50 5.08 -16.74 -32.01
C GLU A 50 5.32 -15.46 -32.82
N VAL A 51 5.64 -14.37 -32.11
CA VAL A 51 5.96 -13.08 -32.75
C VAL A 51 7.24 -13.18 -33.56
N ALA A 52 8.28 -13.87 -33.05
CA ALA A 52 9.54 -14.08 -33.76
C ALA A 52 9.34 -14.90 -35.06
N GLU A 53 8.49 -15.92 -35.01
CA GLU A 53 8.16 -16.73 -36.19
C GLU A 53 7.44 -15.91 -37.27
N VAL A 54 6.41 -15.13 -36.89
CA VAL A 54 5.62 -14.31 -37.85
C VAL A 54 6.42 -13.18 -38.43
N TYR A 55 7.31 -12.57 -37.64
CA TYR A 55 8.18 -11.46 -38.12
C TYR A 55 9.52 -11.93 -38.71
N HIS A 56 9.74 -13.24 -38.85
CA HIS A 56 10.97 -13.85 -39.32
C HIS A 56 12.23 -13.23 -38.69
N CYS A 57 12.26 -13.17 -37.37
CA CYS A 57 13.35 -12.60 -36.59
C CYS A 57 13.67 -13.51 -35.37
N THR A 58 14.74 -13.22 -34.67
CA THR A 58 15.09 -13.96 -33.44
C THR A 58 14.34 -13.41 -32.24
N ILE A 59 14.18 -14.24 -31.20
CA ILE A 59 13.65 -13.77 -29.91
C ILE A 59 14.51 -12.62 -29.35
N GLU A 60 15.83 -12.69 -29.56
CA GLU A 60 16.77 -11.66 -29.13
C GLU A 60 16.50 -10.32 -29.81
N ASP A 61 16.12 -10.32 -31.10
CA ASP A 61 15.73 -9.10 -31.82
C ASP A 61 14.47 -8.47 -31.21
N ILE A 62 13.49 -9.29 -30.79
CA ILE A 62 12.28 -8.83 -30.10
C ILE A 62 12.61 -8.29 -28.71
N VAL A 63 13.43 -8.98 -27.93
CA VAL A 63 13.90 -8.53 -26.62
C VAL A 63 14.60 -7.20 -26.73
N ASN A 64 15.50 -7.04 -27.71
CA ASN A 64 16.20 -5.77 -27.96
C ASN A 64 15.26 -4.66 -28.42
N ALA A 65 14.24 -4.98 -29.21
CA ALA A 65 13.25 -4.02 -29.69
C ALA A 65 12.24 -3.58 -28.61
N THR A 66 12.00 -4.44 -27.62
CA THR A 66 11.05 -4.22 -26.51
C THR A 66 11.74 -3.81 -25.20
N SER A 67 13.06 -3.99 -25.11
CA SER A 67 13.83 -3.47 -23.97
C SER A 67 13.78 -1.95 -23.94
N PRO A 68 13.63 -1.34 -22.75
CA PRO A 68 13.74 0.10 -22.63
C PRO A 68 15.09 0.53 -23.21
N VAL A 69 15.05 1.47 -24.14
CA VAL A 69 16.26 2.06 -24.73
C VAL A 69 17.17 2.47 -23.57
N LYS A 70 18.40 1.93 -23.49
CA LYS A 70 19.39 2.48 -22.57
C LYS A 70 19.51 3.95 -22.95
N GLU A 71 19.08 4.85 -22.06
CA GLU A 71 19.30 6.27 -22.26
C GLU A 71 20.79 6.48 -22.45
N GLU A 72 21.18 7.08 -23.58
CA GLU A 72 22.55 7.54 -23.75
C GLU A 72 22.82 8.56 -22.66
N THR A 73 23.77 8.26 -21.77
CA THR A 73 24.26 9.19 -20.76
C THR A 73 25.49 9.90 -21.25
N ILE A 74 25.68 11.15 -20.85
CA ILE A 74 26.84 11.96 -21.15
C ILE A 74 27.55 12.31 -19.85
N GLU A 75 28.84 12.03 -19.76
CA GLU A 75 29.67 12.44 -18.65
C GLU A 75 29.91 13.93 -18.65
N ARG A 76 29.63 14.60 -17.53
CA ARG A 76 29.94 16.02 -17.32
C ARG A 76 30.79 16.21 -16.06
N GLN A 77 31.78 17.10 -16.20
CA GLN A 77 32.59 17.48 -15.04
C GLN A 77 31.80 18.43 -14.14
N LEU A 78 31.65 18.02 -12.89
CA LEU A 78 31.01 18.80 -11.84
C LEU A 78 32.08 19.38 -10.91
N TYR A 79 32.05 20.69 -10.71
CA TYR A 79 32.91 21.37 -9.76
C TYR A 79 32.09 21.84 -8.56
N LEU A 80 32.26 21.17 -7.42
CA LEU A 80 31.58 21.49 -6.19
C LEU A 80 32.44 22.47 -5.37
N THR A 81 31.93 23.66 -5.13
CA THR A 81 32.45 24.61 -4.14
C THR A 81 31.64 24.46 -2.86
N PRO A 82 32.15 24.90 -1.68
CA PRO A 82 31.34 24.96 -0.46
C PRO A 82 29.98 25.63 -0.68
N THR A 83 29.93 26.75 -1.41
CA THR A 83 28.69 27.46 -1.76
C THR A 83 27.77 26.61 -2.68
N ALA A 84 28.34 25.85 -3.60
CA ALA A 84 27.55 24.95 -4.45
C ALA A 84 26.95 23.79 -3.67
N ILE A 85 27.69 23.25 -2.70
CA ILE A 85 27.22 22.22 -1.76
C ILE A 85 26.10 22.81 -0.89
N GLU A 86 26.28 24.00 -0.32
CA GLU A 86 25.26 24.70 0.49
C GLU A 86 23.97 24.93 -0.33
N THR A 87 24.09 25.25 -1.61
CA THR A 87 22.94 25.41 -2.52
C THR A 87 22.22 24.08 -2.75
N LEU A 88 22.97 23.00 -2.96
CA LEU A 88 22.40 21.65 -3.17
C LEU A 88 21.71 21.10 -1.92
N ILE A 89 22.20 21.44 -0.73
CA ILE A 89 21.65 20.96 0.54
C ILE A 89 20.69 21.96 1.19
N GLU A 90 20.44 23.09 0.55
CA GLU A 90 19.53 24.19 1.01
C GLU A 90 19.82 24.69 2.43
N ARG A 91 21.04 24.55 2.93
CA ARG A 91 21.51 25.10 4.21
C ARG A 91 22.99 25.45 4.18
N LYS A 92 23.42 26.29 5.12
CA LYS A 92 24.86 26.56 5.32
C LYS A 92 25.58 25.37 5.95
N LEU A 93 26.81 25.13 5.50
CA LEU A 93 27.72 24.18 6.13
C LEU A 93 28.16 24.69 7.50
N THR A 94 28.25 23.79 8.47
CA THR A 94 28.88 24.10 9.76
C THR A 94 30.41 24.11 9.63
N GLU A 95 31.11 24.80 10.51
CA GLU A 95 32.59 24.83 10.53
C GLU A 95 33.21 23.42 10.56
N GLY A 96 32.62 22.51 11.35
CA GLY A 96 33.11 21.11 11.41
C GLY A 96 32.84 20.32 10.12
N GLU A 97 31.80 20.63 9.35
CA GLU A 97 31.56 20.05 8.04
C GLU A 97 32.54 20.60 7.01
N VAL A 98 32.83 21.90 7.04
CA VAL A 98 33.85 22.53 6.19
C VAL A 98 35.23 21.93 6.48
N ASP A 99 35.61 21.78 7.74
CA ASP A 99 36.85 21.15 8.14
C ASP A 99 36.94 19.68 7.73
N THR A 100 35.83 18.96 7.81
CA THR A 100 35.74 17.57 7.36
C THR A 100 35.89 17.48 5.83
N LEU A 101 35.20 18.36 5.09
CA LEU A 101 35.37 18.48 3.64
C LEU A 101 36.80 18.83 3.27
N ASN A 102 37.39 19.79 3.93
CA ASN A 102 38.81 20.18 3.73
C ASN A 102 39.78 19.03 4.00
N ARG A 103 39.56 18.24 5.03
CA ARG A 103 40.39 17.08 5.35
C ARG A 103 40.23 15.94 4.36
N ILE A 104 39.01 15.62 3.91
CA ILE A 104 38.73 14.54 2.97
C ILE A 104 39.22 14.90 1.57
N PHE A 105 39.05 16.15 1.17
CA PHE A 105 39.41 16.61 -0.15
C PHE A 105 40.83 17.15 -0.26
N GLY A 106 41.50 17.41 0.87
CA GLY A 106 42.92 17.76 0.90
C GLY A 106 43.85 16.63 0.45
N GLU A 107 43.38 15.38 0.51
CA GLU A 107 44.11 14.19 0.09
C GLU A 107 43.79 13.75 -1.37
N ASN A 108 42.73 14.27 -2.01
CA ASN A 108 42.31 13.86 -3.34
C ASN A 108 42.05 15.06 -4.28
N GLU A 109 43.01 15.32 -5.18
CA GLU A 109 42.94 16.22 -6.35
C GLU A 109 42.08 17.49 -6.20
N LEU A 110 42.44 18.37 -5.27
CA LEU A 110 41.86 19.71 -5.17
C LEU A 110 42.55 20.67 -6.15
N PHE A 111 41.76 21.26 -7.07
CA PHE A 111 42.26 22.32 -7.92
C PHE A 111 42.06 23.69 -7.23
N HIS A 112 43.16 24.39 -6.97
CA HIS A 112 43.13 25.79 -6.60
C HIS A 112 43.12 26.67 -7.86
N LYS A 113 42.01 27.33 -8.11
CA LYS A 113 41.99 28.44 -9.06
C LYS A 113 41.41 29.65 -8.31
N ASN A 114 42.22 30.68 -8.17
CA ASN A 114 41.83 31.93 -7.48
C ASN A 114 41.39 31.78 -6.00
N GLY A 115 42.09 30.93 -5.22
CA GLY A 115 41.90 30.85 -3.77
C GLY A 115 40.64 30.12 -3.31
N SER A 116 39.83 29.57 -4.19
CA SER A 116 38.66 28.79 -3.84
C SER A 116 38.89 27.29 -4.06
N MET A 117 38.62 26.48 -3.05
CA MET A 117 38.63 25.02 -3.15
C MET A 117 37.49 24.53 -4.03
N ARG A 118 37.80 23.63 -4.95
CA ARG A 118 36.81 23.02 -5.85
C ARG A 118 37.01 21.51 -5.88
N LEU A 119 35.96 20.76 -5.60
CA LEU A 119 35.94 19.32 -5.85
C LEU A 119 35.62 19.07 -7.32
N LYS A 120 36.45 18.27 -8.00
CA LYS A 120 36.18 17.77 -9.33
C LYS A 120 35.51 16.40 -9.21
N SER A 121 34.31 16.29 -9.73
CA SER A 121 33.60 15.02 -9.86
C SER A 121 33.08 14.85 -11.28
N VAL A 122 32.79 13.64 -11.66
CA VAL A 122 32.14 13.32 -12.94
C VAL A 122 30.72 12.89 -12.63
N VAL A 123 29.76 13.45 -13.34
CA VAL A 123 28.34 13.09 -13.24
C VAL A 123 27.84 12.63 -14.61
N GLU A 124 27.14 11.51 -14.62
CA GLU A 124 26.44 11.04 -15.82
C GLU A 124 25.04 11.64 -15.86
N ILE A 125 24.70 12.25 -16.99
CA ILE A 125 23.39 12.87 -17.23
C ILE A 125 22.75 12.23 -18.45
N PRO A 126 21.42 11.92 -18.43
CA PRO A 126 20.70 11.50 -19.63
C PRO A 126 20.91 12.50 -20.76
N LYS A 127 21.14 12.04 -21.97
CA LYS A 127 21.43 12.88 -23.14
C LYS A 127 20.35 13.93 -23.39
N VAL A 128 19.08 13.56 -23.18
CA VAL A 128 17.93 14.48 -23.32
C VAL A 128 18.05 15.65 -22.34
N GLU A 129 18.50 15.40 -21.13
CA GLU A 129 18.72 16.44 -20.11
C GLU A 129 19.97 17.25 -20.39
N ASP A 130 21.02 16.65 -20.93
CA ASP A 130 22.20 17.37 -21.35
C ASP A 130 21.88 18.36 -22.51
N ASP A 131 21.05 17.96 -23.46
CA ASP A 131 20.57 18.86 -24.51
C ASP A 131 19.84 20.08 -23.95
N VAL A 132 19.00 19.90 -22.91
CA VAL A 132 18.33 21.00 -22.19
C VAL A 132 19.35 21.89 -21.48
N TYR A 133 20.32 21.28 -20.78
CA TYR A 133 21.41 22.01 -20.14
C TYR A 133 22.21 22.86 -21.12
N GLN A 134 22.57 22.33 -22.32
CA GLN A 134 23.29 23.06 -23.33
C GLN A 134 22.49 24.26 -23.87
N GLN A 135 21.16 24.11 -24.04
CA GLN A 135 20.30 25.22 -24.45
C GLN A 135 20.25 26.34 -23.40
N LEU A 136 20.11 25.98 -22.10
CA LEU A 136 20.13 26.94 -21.00
C LEU A 136 21.47 27.64 -20.88
N ARG A 137 22.59 26.93 -21.09
CA ARG A 137 23.93 27.50 -21.06
C ARG A 137 24.21 28.41 -22.28
N ALA A 138 23.65 28.08 -23.44
CA ALA A 138 23.75 28.96 -24.63
C ALA A 138 23.02 30.29 -24.42
N ALA A 139 21.90 30.27 -23.70
CA ALA A 139 21.15 31.47 -23.34
C ALA A 139 21.80 32.26 -22.17
N ASN A 140 22.50 31.58 -21.28
CA ASN A 140 23.22 32.17 -20.15
C ASN A 140 24.57 31.47 -19.96
N PRO A 141 25.68 32.04 -20.46
CA PRO A 141 27.02 31.44 -20.43
C PRO A 141 27.54 31.10 -19.03
N ASP A 142 27.05 31.80 -17.99
CA ASP A 142 27.42 31.58 -16.60
C ASP A 142 26.57 30.47 -15.90
N TYR A 143 25.58 29.91 -16.62
CA TYR A 143 24.74 28.85 -16.09
C TYR A 143 25.54 27.56 -15.92
N SER A 144 25.73 27.12 -14.68
CA SER A 144 26.55 25.97 -14.34
C SER A 144 25.76 24.67 -14.33
N ILE A 145 26.45 23.54 -14.53
CA ILE A 145 25.84 22.21 -14.39
C ILE A 145 25.32 21.98 -12.96
N THR A 146 25.95 22.57 -11.94
CA THR A 146 25.49 22.51 -10.55
C THR A 146 24.13 23.18 -10.38
N GLN A 147 23.93 24.36 -11.01
CA GLN A 147 22.64 25.06 -11.01
C GLN A 147 21.57 24.27 -11.74
N PHE A 148 21.94 23.64 -12.87
CA PHE A 148 21.05 22.75 -13.62
C PHE A 148 20.58 21.56 -12.76
N LEU A 149 21.52 20.85 -12.14
CA LEU A 149 21.21 19.72 -11.28
C LEU A 149 20.38 20.15 -10.06
N ALA A 150 20.71 21.26 -9.42
CA ALA A 150 19.92 21.79 -8.31
C ALA A 150 18.47 22.11 -8.73
N SER A 151 18.28 22.71 -9.91
CA SER A 151 16.91 23.02 -10.37
C SER A 151 16.06 21.80 -10.74
N ARG A 152 16.71 20.70 -11.14
CA ARG A 152 16.03 19.47 -11.59
C ARG A 152 15.84 18.46 -10.47
N TYR A 153 16.81 18.33 -9.56
CA TYR A 153 16.90 17.25 -8.59
C TYR A 153 16.78 17.71 -7.13
N ALA A 154 16.80 19.02 -6.85
CA ALA A 154 16.70 19.57 -5.48
C ALA A 154 15.41 19.13 -4.77
N SER A 155 14.31 18.98 -5.51
CA SER A 155 13.01 18.55 -4.97
C SER A 155 12.95 17.05 -4.64
N VAL A 156 13.84 16.23 -5.20
CA VAL A 156 13.79 14.76 -5.07
C VAL A 156 14.74 14.23 -4.00
N HIS A 157 15.85 14.92 -3.72
CA HIS A 157 16.91 14.39 -2.86
C HIS A 157 17.16 15.14 -1.54
N THR A 158 16.61 16.34 -1.35
CA THR A 158 16.92 17.16 -0.18
C THR A 158 16.20 16.79 1.10
N SER A 159 15.11 16.02 1.04
CA SER A 159 14.36 15.65 2.24
C SER A 159 14.97 14.49 3.04
N HIS A 160 15.76 13.62 2.44
CA HIS A 160 16.19 12.37 3.09
C HIS A 160 17.69 12.23 3.41
N THR A 161 18.59 12.93 2.73
CA THR A 161 20.02 12.61 2.79
C THR A 161 20.84 13.46 3.76
N LEU A 162 20.33 14.55 4.28
CA LEU A 162 21.16 15.55 4.99
C LEU A 162 20.76 15.89 6.43
N LYS A 163 19.74 15.23 6.97
CA LYS A 163 19.32 15.46 8.38
C LYS A 163 19.95 14.52 9.40
N ASN A 164 20.77 13.55 8.99
CA ASN A 164 21.42 12.60 9.91
C ASN A 164 22.87 13.00 10.20
N ASP A 165 23.04 13.88 11.16
CA ASP A 165 24.34 14.43 11.59
C ASP A 165 25.15 13.52 12.52
N THR A 166 24.87 12.23 12.64
CA THR A 166 25.62 11.36 13.55
C THR A 166 25.74 9.93 13.05
N TYR A 167 26.56 9.71 12.02
CA TYR A 167 26.99 8.35 11.74
C TYR A 167 28.51 8.25 11.69
N ASN A 168 29.11 7.58 12.69
CA ASN A 168 30.52 7.33 12.83
C ASN A 168 30.77 5.81 12.76
N PRO A 169 31.69 5.30 11.90
CA PRO A 169 31.96 3.86 11.71
C PRO A 169 32.58 3.14 12.93
N ILE A 170 32.84 3.84 14.03
CA ILE A 170 33.15 3.20 15.34
C ILE A 170 31.89 2.52 15.93
N LEU A 171 30.76 2.59 15.24
CA LEU A 171 29.43 2.21 15.69
C LEU A 171 29.11 0.71 15.63
N SER A 172 29.86 -0.15 14.91
CA SER A 172 29.64 -1.59 15.08
C SER A 172 29.96 -2.06 16.52
N LYS A 173 31.00 -1.50 17.13
CA LYS A 173 31.29 -1.73 18.55
C LYS A 173 30.43 -0.88 19.51
N LYS A 174 29.93 0.28 19.08
CA LYS A 174 28.99 1.09 19.87
C LYS A 174 27.55 0.68 19.69
N MET A 175 27.15 0.11 18.55
CA MET A 175 25.84 -0.56 18.40
C MET A 175 25.74 -1.76 19.35
N ASP A 176 26.78 -2.58 19.48
CA ASP A 176 26.83 -3.61 20.51
C ASP A 176 26.73 -3.03 21.93
N LYS A 177 27.14 -1.78 22.13
CA LYS A 177 27.08 -1.12 23.43
C LYS A 177 25.75 -0.38 23.62
N ALA A 178 25.19 0.27 22.62
CA ALA A 178 23.87 0.91 22.69
C ALA A 178 22.75 -0.12 22.80
N VAL A 179 22.88 -1.27 22.14
CA VAL A 179 21.99 -2.44 22.35
C VAL A 179 22.16 -3.02 23.76
N LYS A 180 23.36 -2.88 24.38
CA LYS A 180 23.60 -3.29 25.77
C LYS A 180 23.10 -2.30 26.81
N ASP A 181 23.02 -1.01 26.49
CA ASP A 181 22.62 0.05 27.42
C ASP A 181 21.10 0.37 27.37
N THR A 182 20.32 -0.20 26.42
CA THR A 182 18.87 -0.25 26.49
C THR A 182 18.40 -1.43 27.33
N THR A 183 18.92 -1.56 28.54
CA THR A 183 18.18 -2.25 29.60
C THR A 183 16.85 -1.53 29.75
N PRO A 184 15.70 -2.23 29.79
CA PRO A 184 14.41 -1.59 30.01
C PRO A 184 14.48 -0.82 31.31
N GLY A 185 14.68 0.48 31.23
CA GLY A 185 14.53 1.37 32.36
C GLY A 185 13.13 1.15 32.93
N THR A 186 13.07 0.89 34.19
CA THR A 186 11.93 0.53 35.01
C THR A 186 10.90 1.67 35.17
N ASN A 187 10.59 2.46 34.15
CA ASN A 187 9.61 3.52 34.32
C ASN A 187 8.70 3.74 33.12
N ASN A 188 7.40 3.59 33.42
CA ASN A 188 6.23 4.13 32.73
C ASN A 188 5.81 3.46 31.42
N PHE A 189 5.34 2.22 31.52
CA PHE A 189 4.35 1.68 30.59
C PHE A 189 2.97 2.25 30.95
N VAL A 190 2.72 3.50 30.62
CA VAL A 190 1.39 4.10 30.72
C VAL A 190 1.01 4.59 29.34
N ASN A 191 -0.06 4.03 28.80
CA ASN A 191 -0.80 4.38 27.61
C ASN A 191 -0.32 3.76 26.28
N SER A 192 -1.08 2.71 25.87
CA SER A 192 -1.30 2.24 24.49
C SER A 192 -0.06 2.23 23.57
N GLU A 193 0.90 1.36 23.89
CA GLU A 193 2.08 1.16 23.07
C GLU A 193 1.95 -0.15 22.30
N ILE A 194 2.11 -0.11 20.96
CA ILE A 194 2.34 -1.34 20.22
C ILE A 194 3.71 -1.87 20.62
N PHE A 195 3.69 -3.12 21.00
CA PHE A 195 4.90 -3.89 21.19
C PHE A 195 5.33 -4.48 19.85
N ILE A 196 6.33 -3.89 19.20
CA ILE A 196 7.05 -4.60 18.15
C ILE A 196 8.09 -5.46 18.84
N PRO A 197 7.95 -6.79 18.82
CA PRO A 197 8.95 -7.64 19.41
C PRO A 197 10.22 -7.56 18.60
N ALA A 198 11.16 -6.85 19.12
CA ALA A 198 12.53 -6.92 18.72
C ALA A 198 13.21 -7.87 19.69
N GLY A 199 13.69 -9.01 19.22
CA GLY A 199 14.49 -10.02 19.84
C GLY A 199 14.65 -10.19 21.34
N LYS A 200 15.58 -11.06 21.72
CA LYS A 200 15.91 -11.43 23.11
C LYS A 200 16.30 -10.26 24.02
N LYS A 201 16.61 -9.10 23.49
CA LYS A 201 17.26 -8.01 24.23
C LYS A 201 16.57 -6.65 24.14
N SER A 202 15.68 -6.42 23.20
CA SER A 202 15.01 -5.14 23.07
C SER A 202 13.57 -5.28 22.59
N ALA A 203 12.65 -4.65 23.31
CA ALA A 203 11.33 -4.35 22.83
C ALA A 203 11.37 -2.97 22.18
N VAL A 204 11.07 -2.87 20.88
CA VAL A 204 10.82 -1.57 20.28
C VAL A 204 9.41 -1.18 20.63
N ILE A 205 9.28 -0.28 21.57
CA ILE A 205 8.02 0.28 21.99
C ILE A 205 7.75 1.46 21.06
N LEU A 206 6.69 1.38 20.27
CA LEU A 206 6.18 2.54 19.57
C LEU A 206 5.44 3.39 20.61
N SER A 207 6.15 4.34 21.19
CA SER A 207 5.53 5.22 22.17
C SER A 207 4.62 6.22 21.47
N LYS A 208 3.49 6.49 22.07
CA LYS A 208 2.54 7.53 21.69
C LYS A 208 3.11 8.94 22.02
N ASN A 209 4.27 9.25 21.48
CA ASN A 209 4.64 10.65 21.36
C ASN A 209 3.77 11.24 20.24
N TYR A 210 2.99 12.23 20.53
CA TYR A 210 1.96 12.91 19.73
C TYR A 210 2.29 13.26 18.27
N SER A 211 3.40 12.76 17.74
CA SER A 211 3.89 13.00 16.39
C SER A 211 3.87 11.81 15.44
N SER A 212 3.57 10.59 15.89
CA SER A 212 3.67 9.38 15.06
C SER A 212 2.32 8.71 14.76
N SER A 213 2.20 8.05 13.59
CA SER A 213 0.94 7.46 13.12
C SER A 213 0.62 6.13 13.78
N GLY A 214 1.58 5.45 14.39
CA GLY A 214 1.42 4.09 14.93
C GLY A 214 1.26 2.99 13.86
N ASN A 215 1.29 3.33 12.56
CA ASN A 215 1.18 2.34 11.48
C ASN A 215 2.44 1.51 11.36
N VAL A 216 2.28 0.22 11.08
CA VAL A 216 3.41 -0.71 10.94
C VAL A 216 3.25 -1.53 9.67
N VAL A 217 4.31 -1.63 8.89
CA VAL A 217 4.37 -2.57 7.76
C VAL A 217 5.26 -3.74 8.13
N VAL A 218 4.74 -4.96 8.00
CA VAL A 218 5.48 -6.20 8.29
C VAL A 218 5.69 -6.96 6.99
N ILE A 219 6.96 -7.23 6.67
CA ILE A 219 7.35 -7.98 5.47
C ILE A 219 7.96 -9.31 5.90
N GLY A 220 7.51 -10.40 5.32
CA GLY A 220 8.10 -11.70 5.59
C GLY A 220 7.51 -12.79 4.72
N ASP A 221 8.36 -13.69 4.25
CA ASP A 221 7.98 -14.84 3.44
C ASP A 221 6.96 -15.75 4.14
N ALA A 222 6.39 -16.69 3.42
CA ALA A 222 5.57 -17.72 4.00
C ALA A 222 6.40 -18.52 5.03
N GLY A 223 5.87 -18.67 6.25
CA GLY A 223 6.60 -19.34 7.34
C GLY A 223 7.60 -18.45 8.09
N ALA A 224 7.83 -17.20 7.72
CA ALA A 224 8.73 -16.27 8.41
C ALA A 224 8.34 -15.96 9.87
N GLY A 225 7.17 -16.44 10.31
CA GLY A 225 6.70 -16.29 11.70
C GLY A 225 5.84 -15.05 11.95
N LYS A 226 5.31 -14.38 10.93
CA LYS A 226 4.50 -13.16 11.05
C LYS A 226 3.43 -13.23 12.15
N THR A 227 2.64 -14.29 12.16
CA THR A 227 1.58 -14.47 13.15
C THR A 227 2.14 -14.66 14.57
N HIS A 228 3.22 -15.44 14.71
CA HIS A 228 3.81 -15.76 16.02
C HIS A 228 4.66 -14.63 16.59
N ALA A 229 5.47 -14.01 15.73
CA ALA A 229 6.42 -12.99 16.17
C ALA A 229 5.79 -11.60 16.24
N PHE A 230 4.70 -11.34 15.52
CA PHE A 230 4.09 -10.01 15.46
C PHE A 230 2.62 -9.98 15.89
N ILE A 231 1.70 -10.70 15.22
CA ILE A 231 0.26 -10.55 15.48
C ILE A 231 -0.11 -10.95 16.91
N ARG A 232 0.24 -12.17 17.32
CA ARG A 232 -0.15 -12.71 18.64
C ARG A 232 0.32 -11.86 19.82
N PRO A 233 1.58 -11.44 19.91
CA PRO A 233 2.05 -10.62 21.02
C PRO A 233 1.43 -9.21 21.02
N ASN A 234 1.15 -8.66 19.82
CA ASN A 234 0.51 -7.35 19.73
C ASN A 234 -0.97 -7.38 20.13
N ILE A 235 -1.71 -8.45 19.82
CA ILE A 235 -3.07 -8.64 20.36
C ILE A 235 -3.05 -8.61 21.90
N GLU A 236 -2.10 -9.30 22.53
CA GLU A 236 -1.95 -9.31 24.00
C GLU A 236 -1.59 -7.92 24.55
N SER A 237 -0.67 -7.23 23.89
CA SER A 237 -0.25 -5.89 24.28
C SER A 237 -1.40 -4.88 24.16
N ILE A 238 -2.12 -4.87 23.04
CA ILE A 238 -3.26 -3.98 22.82
C ILE A 238 -4.37 -4.26 23.81
N ALA A 239 -4.68 -5.54 24.07
CA ALA A 239 -5.68 -5.92 25.06
C ALA A 239 -5.32 -5.41 26.46
N SER A 240 -4.05 -5.47 26.84
CA SER A 240 -3.56 -4.96 28.13
C SER A 240 -3.65 -3.44 28.24
N ASN A 241 -3.61 -2.74 27.11
CA ASN A 241 -3.69 -1.28 27.02
C ASN A 241 -5.10 -0.78 26.66
N MET A 242 -6.10 -1.65 26.72
CA MET A 242 -7.50 -1.31 26.47
C MET A 242 -7.79 -0.79 25.05
N GLY A 243 -6.92 -1.10 24.07
CA GLY A 243 -7.17 -0.77 22.66
C GLY A 243 -8.16 -1.73 22.00
N ASN A 244 -8.89 -1.29 21.00
CA ASN A 244 -9.77 -2.11 20.19
C ASN A 244 -9.03 -2.70 18.99
N MET A 245 -9.53 -3.79 18.44
CA MET A 245 -8.85 -4.46 17.32
C MET A 245 -9.80 -5.09 16.31
N VAL A 246 -9.39 -5.00 15.05
CA VAL A 246 -9.93 -5.78 13.94
C VAL A 246 -8.78 -6.59 13.36
N VAL A 247 -8.92 -7.90 13.36
CA VAL A 247 -7.85 -8.83 13.00
C VAL A 247 -8.29 -9.69 11.83
N ILE A 248 -7.62 -9.53 10.70
CA ILE A 248 -7.78 -10.45 9.58
C ILE A 248 -6.76 -11.57 9.74
N GLY A 249 -7.20 -12.80 9.65
CA GLY A 249 -6.29 -13.92 9.71
C GLY A 249 -6.94 -15.19 9.19
N ARG A 250 -6.23 -15.91 8.33
CA ARG A 250 -6.69 -17.15 7.70
C ARG A 250 -6.81 -18.35 8.65
N LYS A 251 -6.79 -18.16 9.94
CA LYS A 251 -6.81 -19.26 10.89
C LYS A 251 -7.76 -18.91 12.04
N ARG A 252 -8.96 -19.44 12.00
CA ARG A 252 -9.91 -19.48 13.15
C ARG A 252 -9.20 -19.78 14.46
N LYS A 253 -8.15 -20.59 14.41
CA LYS A 253 -7.28 -20.88 15.56
C LYS A 253 -6.72 -19.62 16.25
N LEU A 254 -6.60 -18.49 15.58
CA LEU A 254 -6.13 -17.25 16.21
C LEU A 254 -7.21 -16.65 17.12
N CYS A 255 -8.47 -16.64 16.68
CA CYS A 255 -9.61 -16.24 17.48
C CYS A 255 -9.76 -17.17 18.69
N ASP A 256 -9.84 -18.49 18.44
CA ASP A 256 -9.99 -19.51 19.49
C ASP A 256 -8.88 -19.40 20.55
N ASP A 257 -7.61 -19.24 20.13
CA ASP A 257 -6.45 -19.12 21.01
C ASP A 257 -6.47 -17.84 21.89
N LYS A 258 -7.19 -16.79 21.47
CA LYS A 258 -7.19 -15.48 22.15
C LYS A 258 -8.51 -15.12 22.81
N LYS A 259 -9.59 -15.79 22.44
CA LYS A 259 -10.95 -15.48 22.88
C LYS A 259 -11.08 -15.43 24.40
N ASP A 260 -10.66 -16.48 25.10
CA ASP A 260 -10.79 -16.54 26.56
C ASP A 260 -10.01 -15.42 27.25
N MET A 261 -8.79 -15.13 26.75
CA MET A 261 -7.96 -14.05 27.29
C MET A 261 -8.61 -12.68 27.06
N LEU A 262 -9.15 -12.43 25.86
CA LEU A 262 -9.81 -11.17 25.53
C LEU A 262 -11.09 -10.99 26.35
N GLN A 263 -11.92 -12.03 26.47
CA GLN A 263 -13.14 -12.00 27.28
C GLN A 263 -12.85 -11.78 28.78
N ALA A 264 -11.78 -12.41 29.31
CA ALA A 264 -11.31 -12.17 30.67
C ALA A 264 -10.85 -10.72 30.91
N ASN A 265 -10.43 -10.01 29.85
CA ASN A 265 -10.11 -8.57 29.88
C ASN A 265 -11.32 -7.67 29.53
N GLY A 266 -12.52 -8.20 29.47
CA GLY A 266 -13.76 -7.45 29.27
C GLY A 266 -14.08 -7.11 27.81
N TYR A 267 -13.45 -7.79 26.85
CA TYR A 267 -13.75 -7.60 25.44
C TYR A 267 -15.01 -8.34 25.01
N GLU A 268 -15.84 -7.68 24.22
CA GLU A 268 -16.79 -8.34 23.33
C GLU A 268 -16.01 -8.87 22.13
N VAL A 269 -15.99 -10.20 21.96
CA VAL A 269 -15.22 -10.87 20.91
C VAL A 269 -16.16 -11.43 19.87
N ASN A 270 -16.11 -10.85 18.67
CA ASN A 270 -16.91 -11.22 17.54
C ASN A 270 -16.06 -11.87 16.45
N GLU A 271 -16.63 -12.82 15.72
CA GLU A 271 -16.00 -13.48 14.58
C GLU A 271 -16.93 -13.39 13.37
N PHE A 272 -16.37 -12.91 12.24
CA PHE A 272 -17.02 -12.93 10.95
C PHE A 272 -16.26 -13.89 10.03
N SER A 273 -16.85 -15.07 9.82
CA SER A 273 -16.25 -16.13 9.01
C SER A 273 -17.08 -16.37 7.76
N LEU A 274 -16.41 -16.38 6.61
CA LEU A 274 -17.00 -16.70 5.32
C LEU A 274 -16.93 -18.22 5.01
N GLU A 275 -16.16 -18.97 5.77
CA GLU A 275 -16.00 -20.41 5.59
C GLU A 275 -16.95 -21.20 6.51
N GLN A 276 -17.14 -20.73 7.73
CA GLN A 276 -18.05 -21.34 8.72
C GLN A 276 -19.06 -20.33 9.22
N THR A 277 -20.25 -20.36 8.69
CA THR A 277 -21.31 -19.41 9.05
C THR A 277 -22.03 -19.73 10.35
N ALA A 278 -21.90 -20.95 10.87
CA ALA A 278 -22.48 -21.32 12.16
C ALA A 278 -21.77 -20.62 13.33
N GLY A 279 -22.49 -19.73 14.03
CA GLY A 279 -21.98 -18.97 15.16
C GLY A 279 -21.18 -17.72 14.80
N THR A 280 -21.11 -17.36 13.53
CA THR A 280 -20.56 -16.09 13.06
C THR A 280 -21.56 -14.96 13.23
N VAL A 281 -21.07 -13.72 13.35
CA VAL A 281 -21.93 -12.52 13.33
C VAL A 281 -22.50 -12.33 11.92
N LYS A 282 -23.69 -11.73 11.83
CA LYS A 282 -24.31 -11.33 10.55
C LYS A 282 -23.91 -9.90 10.22
N PHE A 283 -23.78 -9.63 8.94
CA PHE A 283 -23.38 -8.32 8.44
C PHE A 283 -24.22 -7.90 7.24
N ASN A 284 -25.01 -6.85 7.41
CA ASN A 284 -25.76 -6.24 6.31
C ASN A 284 -25.07 -4.95 5.86
N PRO A 285 -24.43 -4.92 4.66
CA PRO A 285 -23.72 -3.73 4.21
C PRO A 285 -24.65 -2.52 3.95
N LEU A 286 -25.95 -2.72 3.81
CA LEU A 286 -26.90 -1.61 3.65
C LEU A 286 -27.26 -0.95 4.99
N ALA A 287 -27.14 -1.65 6.12
CA ALA A 287 -27.43 -1.11 7.44
C ALA A 287 -26.45 -0.01 7.90
N HIS A 288 -25.28 0.05 7.29
CA HIS A 288 -24.22 1.00 7.64
C HIS A 288 -24.07 2.18 6.68
N ILE A 289 -25.02 2.36 5.76
CA ILE A 289 -25.05 3.48 4.82
C ILE A 289 -25.72 4.68 5.50
N VAL A 290 -25.01 5.79 5.58
CA VAL A 290 -25.47 7.05 6.19
C VAL A 290 -25.69 8.13 5.15
N ASP A 291 -24.89 8.14 4.08
CA ASP A 291 -24.91 9.19 3.06
C ASP A 291 -24.66 8.65 1.64
N ASP A 292 -24.73 9.56 0.66
CA ASP A 292 -24.49 9.24 -0.76
C ASP A 292 -23.05 8.76 -1.03
N GLU A 293 -22.07 9.19 -0.22
CA GLU A 293 -20.67 8.75 -0.36
C GLU A 293 -20.52 7.28 0.03
N ASP A 294 -21.26 6.81 1.03
CA ASP A 294 -21.27 5.39 1.42
C ASP A 294 -21.89 4.52 0.32
N ILE A 295 -22.94 5.01 -0.36
CA ILE A 295 -23.55 4.31 -1.51
C ILE A 295 -22.51 4.17 -2.64
N ILE A 296 -21.77 5.24 -2.93
CA ILE A 296 -20.72 5.23 -3.95
C ILE A 296 -19.59 4.28 -3.57
N ALA A 297 -19.15 4.30 -2.31
CA ALA A 297 -18.10 3.43 -1.79
C ALA A 297 -18.53 1.95 -1.90
N LEU A 298 -19.74 1.61 -1.42
CA LEU A 298 -20.26 0.25 -1.51
C LEU A 298 -20.39 -0.23 -2.95
N SER A 299 -20.98 0.58 -3.83
CA SER A 299 -21.15 0.23 -5.25
C SER A 299 -19.80 0.06 -5.96
N THR A 300 -18.81 0.88 -5.60
CA THR A 300 -17.44 0.78 -6.12
C THR A 300 -16.79 -0.51 -5.67
N GLN A 301 -16.83 -0.81 -4.37
CA GLN A 301 -16.15 -1.98 -3.81
C GLN A 301 -16.80 -3.31 -4.26
N LEU A 302 -18.13 -3.34 -4.41
CA LEU A 302 -18.84 -4.52 -4.94
C LEU A 302 -18.41 -4.88 -6.37
N LEU A 303 -18.06 -3.88 -7.19
CA LEU A 303 -17.72 -4.08 -8.61
C LEU A 303 -16.22 -4.02 -8.94
N GLU A 304 -15.34 -3.65 -8.00
CA GLU A 304 -13.89 -3.52 -8.27
C GLU A 304 -13.08 -4.79 -8.07
N ASN A 305 -13.59 -5.78 -7.36
CA ASN A 305 -12.87 -7.02 -7.09
C ASN A 305 -12.69 -7.93 -8.32
N TRP A 306 -13.25 -7.56 -9.47
CA TRP A 306 -13.13 -8.30 -10.72
C TRP A 306 -12.08 -7.67 -11.62
N GLN A 307 -10.98 -8.37 -11.85
CA GLN A 307 -9.74 -7.91 -12.49
C GLN A 307 -9.81 -7.56 -13.99
N ASN A 308 -10.99 -7.39 -14.59
CA ASN A 308 -11.12 -7.06 -16.00
C ASN A 308 -11.32 -5.55 -16.22
N LYS A 309 -10.23 -4.76 -16.08
CA LYS A 309 -10.18 -3.31 -16.39
C LYS A 309 -10.12 -3.03 -17.90
N THR A 310 -11.04 -3.56 -18.71
CA THR A 310 -10.93 -3.37 -20.16
C THR A 310 -11.60 -2.10 -20.68
N ASP A 311 -12.55 -1.51 -19.95
CA ASP A 311 -13.20 -0.28 -20.40
C ASP A 311 -13.64 0.61 -19.23
N LEU A 312 -13.06 1.81 -19.17
CA LEU A 312 -13.35 2.80 -18.14
C LEU A 312 -14.81 3.27 -18.18
N PHE A 313 -15.42 3.31 -19.37
CA PHE A 313 -16.81 3.70 -19.52
C PHE A 313 -17.73 2.68 -18.85
N TRP A 314 -17.55 1.39 -19.14
CA TRP A 314 -18.37 0.32 -18.56
C TRP A 314 -18.26 0.29 -17.05
N SER A 315 -17.03 0.35 -16.52
CA SER A 315 -16.80 0.36 -15.06
C SER A 315 -17.52 1.52 -14.37
N LYS A 316 -17.39 2.74 -14.89
CA LYS A 316 -18.07 3.91 -14.32
C LYS A 316 -19.60 3.84 -14.45
N ALA A 317 -20.09 3.34 -15.57
CA ALA A 317 -21.53 3.21 -15.80
C ALA A 317 -22.16 2.14 -14.89
N SER A 318 -21.50 0.97 -14.73
CA SER A 318 -21.96 -0.10 -13.83
C SER A 318 -22.00 0.36 -12.38
N LYS A 319 -20.95 1.06 -11.89
CA LYS A 319 -20.92 1.61 -10.53
C LYS A 319 -22.05 2.61 -10.30
N LYS A 320 -22.23 3.57 -11.23
CA LYS A 320 -23.31 4.56 -11.12
C LYS A 320 -24.68 3.90 -11.16
N TYR A 321 -24.87 2.89 -12.00
CA TYR A 321 -26.16 2.20 -12.09
C TYR A 321 -26.45 1.40 -10.83
N LEU A 322 -25.48 0.65 -10.30
CA LEU A 322 -25.63 -0.06 -9.03
C LEU A 322 -25.93 0.90 -7.87
N ALA A 323 -25.24 2.04 -7.79
CA ALA A 323 -25.49 3.06 -6.77
C ALA A 323 -26.96 3.55 -6.79
N LEU A 324 -27.55 3.73 -7.97
CA LEU A 324 -28.97 4.09 -8.11
C LEU A 324 -29.91 3.01 -7.59
N PHE A 325 -29.57 1.72 -7.81
CA PHE A 325 -30.37 0.61 -7.28
C PHE A 325 -30.26 0.49 -5.77
N ILE A 326 -29.06 0.68 -5.19
CA ILE A 326 -28.84 0.73 -3.75
C ILE A 326 -29.68 1.88 -3.16
N ALA A 327 -29.56 3.10 -3.70
CA ALA A 327 -30.31 4.27 -3.23
C ALA A 327 -31.84 4.06 -3.31
N CYS A 328 -32.31 3.46 -4.42
CA CYS A 328 -33.72 3.12 -4.59
C CYS A 328 -34.20 2.13 -3.52
N THR A 329 -33.42 1.11 -3.23
CA THR A 329 -33.75 0.06 -2.26
C THR A 329 -33.79 0.63 -0.83
N LEU A 330 -32.82 1.48 -0.48
CA LEU A 330 -32.77 2.19 0.81
C LEU A 330 -33.99 3.10 1.04
N GLU A 331 -34.47 3.77 -0.01
CA GLU A 331 -35.64 4.64 0.08
C GLU A 331 -36.96 3.88 0.06
N ALA A 332 -37.00 2.70 -0.59
CA ALA A 332 -38.23 1.95 -0.81
C ALA A 332 -38.57 0.92 0.26
N ILE A 333 -37.55 0.40 0.97
CA ILE A 333 -37.69 -0.75 1.88
C ILE A 333 -37.15 -0.36 3.25
N THR A 334 -37.90 -0.71 4.30
CA THR A 334 -37.45 -0.63 5.68
C THR A 334 -36.55 -1.83 5.97
N GLU A 335 -35.33 -1.59 6.49
CA GLU A 335 -34.32 -2.62 6.74
C GLU A 335 -33.92 -3.42 5.49
N PRO A 336 -33.50 -2.74 4.42
CA PRO A 336 -33.13 -3.39 3.16
C PRO A 336 -31.83 -4.18 3.31
N THR A 337 -31.70 -5.23 2.50
CA THR A 337 -30.51 -6.06 2.41
C THR A 337 -29.90 -6.00 1.00
N LEU A 338 -28.65 -6.45 0.86
CA LEU A 338 -28.03 -6.56 -0.47
C LEU A 338 -28.84 -7.48 -1.40
N TYR A 339 -29.57 -8.45 -0.85
CA TYR A 339 -30.43 -9.33 -1.62
C TYR A 339 -31.60 -8.57 -2.27
N ASP A 340 -32.18 -7.60 -1.58
CA ASP A 340 -33.27 -6.77 -2.13
C ASP A 340 -32.79 -5.94 -3.33
N VAL A 341 -31.53 -5.46 -3.30
CA VAL A 341 -30.90 -4.78 -4.45
C VAL A 341 -30.76 -5.74 -5.63
N ILE A 342 -30.29 -6.98 -5.37
CA ILE A 342 -30.14 -8.01 -6.40
C ILE A 342 -31.50 -8.40 -6.98
N GLU A 343 -32.52 -8.57 -6.15
CA GLU A 343 -33.88 -8.87 -6.58
C GLU A 343 -34.48 -7.74 -7.44
N LEU A 344 -34.24 -6.49 -7.05
CA LEU A 344 -34.65 -5.33 -7.85
C LEU A 344 -33.95 -5.31 -9.21
N LEU A 345 -32.66 -5.63 -9.28
CA LEU A 345 -31.92 -5.73 -10.54
C LEU A 345 -32.45 -6.84 -11.48
N GLN A 346 -33.06 -7.88 -10.94
CA GLN A 346 -33.60 -9.01 -11.71
C GLN A 346 -34.97 -8.72 -12.31
N LYS A 347 -35.69 -7.69 -11.85
CA LYS A 347 -37.04 -7.36 -12.34
C LYS A 347 -37.03 -6.89 -13.79
N PRO A 348 -38.17 -7.07 -14.51
CA PRO A 348 -38.35 -6.48 -15.83
C PRO A 348 -38.24 -4.95 -15.80
N GLU A 349 -37.70 -4.35 -16.88
CA GLU A 349 -37.43 -2.89 -16.94
C GLU A 349 -38.67 -2.03 -16.62
N HIS A 350 -39.89 -2.45 -17.04
CA HIS A 350 -41.11 -1.71 -16.76
C HIS A 350 -41.45 -1.71 -15.25
N GLU A 351 -41.18 -2.80 -14.54
CA GLU A 351 -41.37 -2.87 -13.09
C GLU A 351 -40.35 -2.00 -12.35
N ILE A 352 -39.08 -2.06 -12.78
CA ILE A 352 -38.01 -1.20 -12.26
C ILE A 352 -38.41 0.26 -12.39
N THR A 353 -38.81 0.69 -13.60
CA THR A 353 -39.25 2.07 -13.85
C THR A 353 -40.44 2.43 -12.96
N GLY A 354 -41.39 1.50 -12.77
CA GLY A 354 -42.54 1.69 -11.88
C GLY A 354 -42.15 1.87 -10.41
N ILE A 355 -41.13 1.15 -9.95
CA ILE A 355 -40.60 1.28 -8.57
C ILE A 355 -39.92 2.65 -8.39
N PHE A 356 -39.00 3.04 -9.30
CA PHE A 356 -38.38 4.36 -9.25
C PHE A 356 -39.41 5.51 -9.31
N THR A 357 -40.44 5.38 -10.13
CA THR A 357 -41.50 6.40 -10.24
C THR A 357 -42.26 6.58 -8.92
N ARG A 358 -42.45 5.49 -8.15
CA ARG A 358 -43.15 5.55 -6.86
C ARG A 358 -42.35 6.30 -5.79
N LEU A 359 -41.02 6.46 -5.94
CA LEU A 359 -40.19 7.25 -5.03
C LEU A 359 -40.50 8.76 -5.07
N ASN A 360 -41.26 9.26 -6.04
CA ASN A 360 -41.62 10.68 -6.18
C ASN A 360 -42.45 11.24 -5.00
N ARG A 361 -42.39 10.63 -3.83
CA ARG A 361 -43.12 11.02 -2.61
C ARG A 361 -42.29 11.77 -1.61
N SER A 362 -40.97 11.60 -1.63
CA SER A 362 -40.01 12.27 -0.79
C SER A 362 -39.04 13.12 -1.61
N GLU A 363 -38.35 14.08 -0.98
CA GLU A 363 -37.32 14.88 -1.67
C GLU A 363 -36.11 14.04 -2.08
N ALA A 364 -35.73 13.06 -1.24
CA ALA A 364 -34.68 12.10 -1.56
C ALA A 364 -35.11 11.23 -2.76
N GLY A 365 -36.32 10.68 -2.75
CA GLY A 365 -36.84 9.86 -3.83
C GLY A 365 -36.96 10.62 -5.15
N LYS A 366 -37.34 11.91 -5.14
CA LYS A 366 -37.36 12.76 -6.34
C LYS A 366 -35.95 12.90 -6.95
N ARG A 367 -34.92 13.10 -6.12
CA ARG A 367 -33.52 13.18 -6.59
C ARG A 367 -33.10 11.87 -7.23
N ILE A 368 -33.38 10.74 -6.57
CA ILE A 368 -33.06 9.40 -7.08
C ILE A 368 -33.76 9.14 -8.40
N LEU A 369 -35.05 9.46 -8.52
CA LEU A 369 -35.83 9.31 -9.77
C LEU A 369 -35.24 10.19 -10.88
N HIS A 370 -34.87 11.43 -10.59
CA HIS A 370 -34.25 12.31 -11.58
C HIS A 370 -32.91 11.72 -12.09
N GLN A 371 -32.05 11.29 -11.20
CA GLN A 371 -30.78 10.66 -11.57
C GLN A 371 -30.95 9.37 -12.37
N TYR A 372 -31.95 8.56 -12.03
CA TYR A 372 -32.31 7.36 -12.78
C TYR A 372 -32.79 7.71 -14.21
N ASN A 373 -33.65 8.70 -14.35
CA ASN A 373 -34.12 9.16 -15.66
C ASN A 373 -32.99 9.72 -16.51
N ASP A 374 -32.08 10.51 -15.93
CA ASP A 374 -30.87 11.03 -16.60
C ASP A 374 -30.00 9.90 -17.09
N PHE A 375 -29.77 8.88 -16.25
CA PHE A 375 -28.99 7.70 -16.63
C PHE A 375 -29.67 6.97 -17.78
N CYS A 376 -30.98 6.74 -17.70
CA CYS A 376 -31.75 6.07 -18.73
C CYS A 376 -31.76 6.84 -20.07
N ASN A 377 -31.83 8.17 -20.03
CA ASN A 377 -31.81 9.02 -21.21
C ASN A 377 -30.43 9.15 -21.86
N SER A 378 -29.36 8.97 -21.07
CA SER A 378 -27.96 9.05 -21.55
C SER A 378 -27.52 7.85 -22.39
N MET A 379 -28.29 6.74 -22.38
CA MET A 379 -27.90 5.47 -23.02
C MET A 379 -29.10 4.77 -23.65
N ASN A 380 -28.84 4.03 -24.72
CA ASN A 380 -29.87 3.21 -25.33
C ASN A 380 -30.22 1.98 -24.46
N LYS A 381 -31.38 1.39 -24.69
CA LYS A 381 -31.90 0.26 -23.91
C LYS A 381 -30.93 -0.93 -23.89
N LYS A 382 -30.34 -1.29 -25.04
CA LYS A 382 -29.41 -2.44 -25.13
C LYS A 382 -28.16 -2.25 -24.24
N THR A 383 -27.61 -1.04 -24.21
CA THR A 383 -26.45 -0.70 -23.37
C THR A 383 -26.82 -0.80 -21.89
N ARG A 384 -27.98 -0.29 -21.48
CA ARG A 384 -28.44 -0.41 -20.08
C ARG A 384 -28.67 -1.86 -19.67
N GLU A 385 -29.26 -2.68 -20.53
CA GLU A 385 -29.43 -4.12 -20.26
C GLU A 385 -28.10 -4.84 -20.14
N ALA A 386 -27.13 -4.51 -21.00
CA ALA A 386 -25.78 -5.10 -20.91
C ALA A 386 -25.08 -4.71 -19.61
N ILE A 387 -25.16 -3.44 -19.18
CA ILE A 387 -24.63 -2.97 -17.88
C ILE A 387 -25.31 -3.73 -16.73
N ARG A 388 -26.63 -3.88 -16.77
CA ARG A 388 -27.38 -4.59 -15.73
C ARG A 388 -26.99 -6.06 -15.63
N ILE A 389 -26.82 -6.74 -16.77
CA ILE A 389 -26.35 -8.13 -16.82
C ILE A 389 -24.95 -8.23 -16.23
N ASP A 390 -24.04 -7.31 -16.59
CA ASP A 390 -22.68 -7.27 -16.03
C ASP A 390 -22.69 -7.15 -14.51
N ILE A 391 -23.50 -6.23 -13.96
CA ILE A 391 -23.68 -6.08 -12.51
C ILE A 391 -24.22 -7.38 -11.89
N MET A 392 -25.25 -8.00 -12.47
CA MET A 392 -25.83 -9.25 -11.95
C MET A 392 -24.82 -10.40 -11.94
N VAL A 393 -23.97 -10.50 -12.98
CA VAL A 393 -22.89 -11.50 -13.01
C VAL A 393 -21.90 -11.27 -11.86
N GLN A 394 -21.52 -10.04 -11.61
CA GLN A 394 -20.59 -9.69 -10.53
C GLN A 394 -21.20 -9.90 -9.14
N LEU A 395 -22.51 -9.68 -8.97
CA LEU A 395 -23.21 -9.91 -7.71
C LEU A 395 -23.67 -11.35 -7.50
N HIS A 396 -23.58 -12.22 -8.52
CA HIS A 396 -24.02 -13.60 -8.45
C HIS A 396 -23.45 -14.39 -7.25
N PRO A 397 -22.17 -14.23 -6.85
CA PRO A 397 -21.62 -14.92 -5.67
C PRO A 397 -22.42 -14.66 -4.38
N TYR A 398 -23.01 -13.48 -4.24
CA TYR A 398 -23.78 -13.10 -3.04
C TYR A 398 -25.21 -13.68 -3.02
N THR A 399 -25.64 -14.39 -4.07
CA THR A 399 -26.98 -14.99 -4.16
C THR A 399 -27.09 -16.39 -3.57
N THR A 400 -25.97 -17.01 -3.16
CA THR A 400 -25.99 -18.33 -2.53
C THR A 400 -26.75 -18.30 -1.20
N GLU A 401 -27.38 -19.42 -0.83
CA GLU A 401 -28.15 -19.52 0.43
C GLU A 401 -27.31 -19.13 1.65
N GLN A 402 -26.04 -19.57 1.68
CA GLN A 402 -25.10 -19.24 2.74
C GLN A 402 -24.84 -17.74 2.85
N MET A 403 -24.58 -17.05 1.72
CA MET A 403 -24.36 -15.60 1.71
C MET A 403 -25.63 -14.84 2.04
N ARG A 404 -26.76 -15.34 1.55
CA ARG A 404 -28.06 -14.75 1.85
C ARG A 404 -28.36 -14.76 3.34
N ASP A 405 -28.11 -15.86 4.06
CA ASP A 405 -28.27 -15.92 5.50
C ASP A 405 -27.30 -14.98 6.21
N LEU A 406 -26.02 -14.97 5.81
CA LEU A 406 -24.97 -14.13 6.42
C LEU A 406 -25.29 -12.63 6.26
N LEU A 407 -25.85 -12.22 5.12
CA LEU A 407 -26.14 -10.81 4.76
C LEU A 407 -27.60 -10.41 5.07
N SER A 408 -28.42 -11.30 5.65
CA SER A 408 -29.86 -11.05 5.92
C SER A 408 -30.12 -10.24 7.17
N GLY A 409 -29.14 -10.00 7.99
CA GLY A 409 -29.26 -9.27 9.26
C GLY A 409 -27.96 -8.59 9.61
N ASP A 410 -28.01 -7.76 10.63
CA ASP A 410 -26.84 -7.06 11.16
C ASP A 410 -26.76 -7.22 12.68
N THR A 411 -25.64 -7.78 13.13
CA THR A 411 -25.38 -7.99 14.56
C THR A 411 -24.15 -7.20 15.03
N LEU A 412 -23.51 -6.45 14.11
CA LEU A 412 -22.33 -5.64 14.36
C LEU A 412 -22.71 -4.17 14.57
N ASP A 413 -22.33 -3.63 15.69
CA ASP A 413 -22.44 -2.20 15.98
C ASP A 413 -21.05 -1.57 15.94
N PHE A 414 -20.73 -0.89 14.85
CA PHE A 414 -19.40 -0.30 14.64
C PHE A 414 -19.14 0.91 15.54
N SER A 415 -20.17 1.57 16.06
CA SER A 415 -20.00 2.69 17.01
C SER A 415 -19.31 2.24 18.29
N LYS A 416 -19.52 0.99 18.70
CA LYS A 416 -18.90 0.38 19.88
C LYS A 416 -17.37 0.37 19.83
N PHE A 417 -16.75 0.37 18.64
CA PHE A 417 -15.29 0.44 18.51
C PHE A 417 -14.70 1.76 19.03
N THR A 418 -15.51 2.76 19.29
CA THR A 418 -15.04 4.03 19.85
C THR A 418 -14.89 3.97 21.37
N ASP A 419 -15.87 3.41 22.08
CA ASP A 419 -16.00 3.58 23.52
C ASP A 419 -15.88 2.27 24.32
N THR A 420 -16.24 1.13 23.74
CA THR A 420 -16.25 -0.16 24.45
C THR A 420 -15.12 -1.09 23.98
N ALA A 421 -14.81 -2.10 24.76
CA ALA A 421 -13.76 -3.06 24.44
C ALA A 421 -14.23 -4.05 23.38
N GLN A 422 -13.77 -3.89 22.15
CA GLN A 422 -14.17 -4.66 20.98
C GLN A 422 -12.98 -5.38 20.34
N ALA A 423 -13.17 -6.65 20.01
CA ALA A 423 -12.26 -7.42 19.18
C ALA A 423 -13.06 -8.15 18.10
N LEU A 424 -12.80 -7.83 16.83
CA LEU A 424 -13.42 -8.48 15.68
C LEU A 424 -12.37 -9.28 14.92
N PHE A 425 -12.63 -10.56 14.74
CA PHE A 425 -11.81 -11.45 13.91
C PHE A 425 -12.51 -11.69 12.59
N LEU A 426 -11.79 -11.45 11.50
CA LEU A 426 -12.27 -11.66 10.13
C LEU A 426 -11.53 -12.86 9.55
N ASP A 427 -12.27 -13.90 9.20
CA ASP A 427 -11.74 -15.15 8.67
C ASP A 427 -12.14 -15.31 7.19
N PRO A 428 -11.29 -14.85 6.25
CA PRO A 428 -11.53 -15.02 4.82
C PRO A 428 -11.34 -16.48 4.41
N PRO A 429 -12.07 -16.98 3.39
CA PRO A 429 -11.96 -18.36 2.94
C PRO A 429 -10.57 -18.66 2.36
N ILE A 430 -10.09 -19.88 2.56
CA ILE A 430 -8.72 -20.27 2.18
C ILE A 430 -8.58 -20.39 0.65
N TYR A 431 -9.58 -20.93 -0.01
CA TYR A 431 -9.49 -21.32 -1.43
C TYR A 431 -10.27 -20.38 -2.35
N ASP A 432 -11.37 -19.80 -1.88
CA ASP A 432 -12.26 -19.00 -2.70
C ASP A 432 -12.10 -17.50 -2.41
N ARG A 433 -11.40 -16.81 -3.31
CA ARG A 433 -11.19 -15.36 -3.21
C ARG A 433 -12.40 -14.53 -3.64
N THR A 434 -13.44 -15.16 -4.17
CA THR A 434 -14.65 -14.49 -4.68
C THR A 434 -15.28 -13.59 -3.62
N TYR A 435 -15.22 -14.00 -2.36
CA TYR A 435 -15.86 -13.31 -1.24
C TYR A 435 -14.94 -12.32 -0.50
N TYR A 436 -13.68 -12.15 -0.92
CA TYR A 436 -12.78 -11.22 -0.25
C TYR A 436 -13.26 -9.77 -0.31
N GLY A 437 -14.01 -9.42 -1.36
CA GLY A 437 -14.66 -8.12 -1.46
C GLY A 437 -15.58 -7.80 -0.29
N LEU A 438 -16.25 -8.79 0.28
CA LEU A 438 -17.11 -8.59 1.45
C LEU A 438 -16.31 -8.23 2.71
N ILE A 439 -15.12 -8.81 2.89
CA ILE A 439 -14.20 -8.43 3.97
C ILE A 439 -13.76 -6.97 3.81
N ILE A 440 -13.46 -6.55 2.57
CA ILE A 440 -13.07 -5.15 2.31
C ILE A 440 -14.23 -4.20 2.55
N ILE A 441 -15.44 -4.55 2.14
CA ILE A 441 -16.66 -3.75 2.39
C ILE A 441 -16.86 -3.58 3.89
N LEU A 442 -16.75 -4.66 4.65
CA LEU A 442 -16.87 -4.63 6.12
C LEU A 442 -15.81 -3.72 6.76
N LEU A 443 -14.54 -3.84 6.34
CA LEU A 443 -13.46 -2.96 6.81
C LEU A 443 -13.72 -1.49 6.48
N GLU A 444 -14.11 -1.20 5.24
CA GLU A 444 -14.41 0.16 4.77
C GLU A 444 -15.50 0.80 5.63
N GLN A 445 -16.58 0.05 5.90
CA GLN A 445 -17.70 0.55 6.71
C GLN A 445 -17.33 0.73 8.18
N ILE A 446 -16.52 -0.16 8.76
CA ILE A 446 -15.95 0.06 10.12
C ILE A 446 -15.13 1.34 10.16
N ILE A 447 -14.22 1.53 9.19
CA ILE A 447 -13.33 2.70 9.14
C ILE A 447 -14.16 3.98 9.01
N ARG A 448 -15.09 4.06 8.06
CA ARG A 448 -15.95 5.24 7.84
C ARG A 448 -16.82 5.56 9.06
N THR A 449 -17.43 4.56 9.67
CA THR A 449 -18.22 4.76 10.88
C THR A 449 -17.34 5.27 12.02
N CYS A 450 -16.16 4.67 12.22
CA CYS A 450 -15.22 5.12 13.24
C CYS A 450 -14.66 6.53 12.94
N GLU A 451 -14.41 6.89 11.69
CA GLU A 451 -14.00 8.26 11.33
C GLU A 451 -15.08 9.26 11.76
N ARG A 452 -16.36 9.01 11.43
CA ARG A 452 -17.48 9.89 11.83
C ARG A 452 -17.66 9.96 13.34
N GLU A 453 -17.71 8.81 14.01
CA GLU A 453 -17.96 8.74 15.46
C GLU A 453 -16.81 9.32 16.29
N ARG A 454 -15.60 9.35 15.74
CA ARG A 454 -14.40 9.80 16.43
C ARG A 454 -14.04 11.26 16.13
N GLU A 455 -14.68 11.88 15.17
CA GLU A 455 -14.39 13.27 14.80
C GLU A 455 -14.69 14.22 15.98
N GLY A 456 -13.69 15.01 16.38
CA GLY A 456 -13.79 15.97 17.48
C GLY A 456 -13.93 15.37 18.89
N ARG A 457 -13.89 14.06 19.07
CA ARG A 457 -13.98 13.41 20.40
C ARG A 457 -12.58 13.18 20.99
N GLU A 458 -12.44 13.43 22.29
CA GLU A 458 -11.26 13.08 23.09
C GLU A 458 -11.51 11.82 23.93
N GLY A 459 -10.44 11.15 24.38
CA GLY A 459 -10.52 10.01 25.28
C GLY A 459 -10.96 8.68 24.63
N ARG A 460 -10.89 8.61 23.31
CA ARG A 460 -11.25 7.43 22.52
C ARG A 460 -10.30 6.26 22.77
N ARG A 461 -10.81 5.01 22.65
CA ARG A 461 -9.96 3.82 22.58
C ARG A 461 -9.23 3.79 21.25
N GLN A 462 -7.95 3.44 21.25
CA GLN A 462 -7.24 3.19 19.98
C GLN A 462 -7.85 1.99 19.26
N LEU A 463 -7.94 2.08 17.94
CA LEU A 463 -8.39 0.99 17.09
C LEU A 463 -7.24 0.50 16.21
N TRP A 464 -6.97 -0.79 16.28
CA TRP A 464 -5.88 -1.45 15.56
C TRP A 464 -6.40 -2.39 14.50
N PHE A 465 -5.96 -2.20 13.25
CA PHE A 465 -6.28 -3.09 12.15
C PHE A 465 -5.06 -3.97 11.85
N PHE A 466 -5.17 -5.27 12.09
CA PHE A 466 -4.17 -6.26 11.67
C PHE A 466 -4.60 -6.86 10.34
N LEU A 467 -4.02 -6.41 9.27
CA LEU A 467 -4.36 -6.81 7.90
C LEU A 467 -3.36 -7.88 7.44
N ASP A 468 -3.53 -9.14 7.91
CA ASP A 468 -2.65 -10.25 7.53
C ASP A 468 -2.89 -10.66 6.09
N GLU A 469 -1.79 -10.95 5.37
CA GLU A 469 -1.80 -11.23 3.93
C GLU A 469 -2.59 -10.18 3.11
N PHE A 470 -2.41 -8.91 3.45
CA PHE A 470 -3.18 -7.79 2.94
C PHE A 470 -3.36 -7.78 1.42
N THR A 471 -2.31 -8.09 0.65
CA THR A 471 -2.37 -8.13 -0.82
C THR A 471 -3.26 -9.23 -1.38
N ASN A 472 -3.58 -10.26 -0.58
CA ASN A 472 -4.48 -11.32 -1.00
C ASN A 472 -5.95 -10.92 -0.95
N LEU A 473 -6.30 -9.86 -0.21
CA LEU A 473 -7.67 -9.35 -0.15
C LEU A 473 -8.12 -8.75 -1.49
N GLY A 474 -7.18 -8.37 -2.35
CA GLY A 474 -7.45 -7.63 -3.57
C GLY A 474 -7.32 -6.12 -3.37
N LEU A 475 -7.96 -5.35 -4.24
CA LEU A 475 -7.90 -3.90 -4.19
C LEU A 475 -8.88 -3.36 -3.14
N PHE A 476 -8.34 -2.83 -2.05
CA PHE A 476 -9.07 -2.01 -1.09
C PHE A 476 -8.96 -0.54 -1.54
N TYR A 477 -10.04 -0.03 -2.08
CA TYR A 477 -10.06 1.33 -2.61
C TYR A 477 -9.82 2.36 -1.51
N ASP A 478 -9.04 3.40 -1.80
CA ASP A 478 -8.71 4.50 -0.86
C ASP A 478 -7.98 4.09 0.45
N ILE A 479 -7.45 2.86 0.58
CA ILE A 479 -6.73 2.43 1.79
C ILE A 479 -5.52 3.35 2.10
N ASP A 480 -4.83 3.86 1.10
CA ASP A 480 -3.73 4.80 1.24
C ASP A 480 -4.19 6.08 1.96
N LYS A 481 -5.40 6.56 1.67
CA LYS A 481 -6.01 7.71 2.35
C LYS A 481 -6.39 7.40 3.79
N HIS A 482 -6.93 6.20 4.06
CA HIS A 482 -7.26 5.76 5.41
C HIS A 482 -6.01 5.62 6.28
N VAL A 483 -4.96 5.00 5.75
CA VAL A 483 -3.66 4.87 6.43
C VAL A 483 -3.04 6.24 6.74
N ALA A 484 -3.11 7.18 5.79
CA ALA A 484 -2.59 8.53 5.98
C ALA A 484 -3.37 9.34 7.04
N ARG A 485 -4.69 9.18 7.11
CA ARG A 485 -5.57 9.93 8.03
C ARG A 485 -5.79 9.25 9.37
N GLY A 486 -5.51 7.95 9.48
CA GLY A 486 -5.86 7.13 10.66
C GLY A 486 -5.42 7.74 12.00
N ARG A 487 -4.27 8.44 12.01
CA ARG A 487 -3.77 9.13 13.21
C ARG A 487 -4.76 10.15 13.78
N ALA A 488 -5.49 10.89 12.93
CA ALA A 488 -6.44 11.90 13.39
C ALA A 488 -7.63 11.28 14.16
N TYR A 489 -7.87 10.00 13.94
CA TYR A 489 -8.99 9.24 14.50
C TYR A 489 -8.54 8.15 15.49
N ASP A 490 -7.30 8.13 15.96
CA ASP A 490 -6.70 7.08 16.79
C ASP A 490 -6.86 5.68 16.17
N MET A 491 -6.76 5.58 14.86
CA MET A 491 -6.77 4.33 14.09
C MET A 491 -5.37 4.02 13.57
N ASN A 492 -4.92 2.79 13.78
CA ASN A 492 -3.58 2.33 13.43
C ASN A 492 -3.66 1.08 12.56
N TYR A 493 -2.82 1.02 11.53
CA TYR A 493 -2.83 -0.05 10.55
C TYR A 493 -1.55 -0.87 10.61
N CYS A 494 -1.68 -2.16 10.87
CA CYS A 494 -0.61 -3.14 10.78
C CYS A 494 -0.78 -3.90 9.46
N ILE A 495 -0.08 -3.45 8.42
CA ILE A 495 -0.16 -4.03 7.07
C ILE A 495 0.89 -5.13 6.95
N ILE A 496 0.43 -6.37 6.77
CA ILE A 496 1.30 -7.55 6.79
C ILE A 496 1.37 -8.15 5.40
N LEU A 497 2.58 -8.22 4.86
CA LEU A 497 2.89 -8.57 3.47
C LEU A 497 3.78 -9.80 3.40
N GLN A 498 3.71 -10.53 2.31
CA GLN A 498 4.72 -11.52 1.96
C GLN A 498 5.90 -10.84 1.24
N SER A 499 5.61 -9.93 0.32
CA SER A 499 6.63 -9.15 -0.40
C SER A 499 6.10 -7.79 -0.83
N LEU A 500 7.01 -6.84 -1.07
CA LEU A 500 6.66 -5.53 -1.65
C LEU A 500 6.28 -5.65 -3.13
N ASP A 501 6.82 -6.62 -3.86
CA ASP A 501 6.43 -6.86 -5.25
C ASP A 501 4.92 -7.16 -5.36
N GLN A 502 4.36 -7.93 -4.43
CA GLN A 502 2.91 -8.16 -4.38
C GLN A 502 2.14 -6.87 -4.09
N LEU A 503 2.63 -6.03 -3.18
CA LEU A 503 1.99 -4.74 -2.88
C LEU A 503 1.98 -3.83 -4.11
N MET A 504 3.12 -3.71 -4.80
CA MET A 504 3.26 -2.89 -6.00
C MET A 504 2.35 -3.36 -7.15
N ARG A 505 2.10 -4.67 -7.26
CA ARG A 505 1.17 -5.21 -8.27
C ARG A 505 -0.29 -4.86 -7.99
N VAL A 506 -0.71 -4.92 -6.73
CA VAL A 506 -2.09 -4.61 -6.33
C VAL A 506 -2.32 -3.10 -6.26
N TYR A 507 -1.33 -2.35 -5.80
CA TYR A 507 -1.39 -0.89 -5.58
C TYR A 507 -0.29 -0.15 -6.38
N PRO A 508 -0.31 -0.20 -7.72
CA PRO A 508 0.79 0.32 -8.54
C PRO A 508 1.02 1.84 -8.41
N VAL A 509 0.01 2.59 -7.94
CA VAL A 509 0.05 4.06 -7.81
C VAL A 509 0.25 4.51 -6.37
N SER A 510 -0.18 3.73 -5.38
CA SER A 510 -0.25 4.19 -3.98
C SER A 510 0.55 3.33 -2.98
N TRP A 511 1.33 2.34 -3.45
CA TRP A 511 2.15 1.49 -2.59
C TRP A 511 3.18 2.28 -1.76
N ASP A 512 3.77 3.31 -2.36
CA ASP A 512 4.73 4.21 -1.72
C ASP A 512 4.06 5.05 -0.61
N THR A 513 2.88 5.59 -0.89
CA THR A 513 2.07 6.31 0.11
C THR A 513 1.76 5.43 1.33
N ILE A 514 1.45 4.15 1.11
CA ILE A 514 1.21 3.19 2.20
C ILE A 514 2.48 3.02 3.05
N LEU A 515 3.65 2.86 2.42
CA LEU A 515 4.92 2.68 3.13
C LEU A 515 5.40 3.96 3.82
N ASP A 516 5.23 5.11 3.19
CA ASP A 516 5.66 6.42 3.72
C ASP A 516 4.86 6.84 4.97
N ASN A 517 3.64 6.31 5.12
CA ASN A 517 2.82 6.51 6.32
C ASN A 517 3.06 5.46 7.41
N ALA A 518 3.98 4.51 7.20
CA ALA A 518 4.39 3.57 8.23
C ALA A 518 5.43 4.21 9.16
N GLU A 519 5.17 4.16 10.47
CA GLU A 519 6.15 4.57 11.48
C GLU A 519 7.31 3.58 11.59
N SER A 520 7.04 2.32 11.28
CA SER A 520 8.06 1.28 11.30
C SER A 520 7.80 0.23 10.23
N ILE A 521 8.89 -0.28 9.67
CA ILE A 521 8.86 -1.44 8.77
C ILE A 521 9.62 -2.56 9.46
N LEU A 522 8.95 -3.68 9.69
CA LEU A 522 9.52 -4.89 10.27
C LEU A 522 9.71 -5.93 9.18
N CYS A 523 10.97 -6.29 8.89
CA CYS A 523 11.29 -7.39 8.00
C CYS A 523 11.66 -8.64 8.80
N LEU A 524 10.84 -9.68 8.66
CA LEU A 524 11.04 -10.98 9.32
C LEU A 524 11.80 -11.99 8.44
N GLY A 525 12.38 -11.51 7.33
CA GLY A 525 13.07 -12.30 6.33
C GLY A 525 12.29 -12.35 5.03
N THR A 526 12.99 -12.15 3.92
CA THR A 526 12.42 -12.15 2.58
C THR A 526 13.41 -12.71 1.56
N SER A 527 12.91 -13.52 0.64
CA SER A 527 13.62 -13.96 -0.56
C SER A 527 13.35 -13.05 -1.76
N ASP A 528 12.39 -12.11 -1.64
CA ASP A 528 12.02 -11.19 -2.70
C ASP A 528 13.06 -10.07 -2.86
N LEU A 529 13.64 -9.99 -4.08
CA LEU A 529 14.68 -9.00 -4.39
C LEU A 529 14.17 -7.55 -4.33
N VAL A 530 12.90 -7.29 -4.65
CA VAL A 530 12.30 -5.95 -4.59
C VAL A 530 12.23 -5.50 -3.14
N SER A 531 11.72 -6.36 -2.26
CA SER A 531 11.70 -6.13 -0.80
C SER A 531 13.11 -5.93 -0.24
N ALA A 532 14.05 -6.80 -0.61
CA ALA A 532 15.42 -6.72 -0.14
C ALA A 532 16.11 -5.41 -0.56
N LYS A 533 15.93 -4.96 -1.79
CA LYS A 533 16.45 -3.68 -2.28
C LYS A 533 15.82 -2.49 -1.54
N TYR A 534 14.53 -2.53 -1.28
CA TYR A 534 13.85 -1.48 -0.53
C TYR A 534 14.36 -1.39 0.91
N ILE A 535 14.47 -2.52 1.61
CA ILE A 535 15.01 -2.62 2.96
C ILE A 535 16.46 -2.13 3.00
N SER A 536 17.30 -2.57 2.06
CA SER A 536 18.68 -2.14 1.92
C SER A 536 18.80 -0.62 1.76
N LYS A 537 18.03 -0.04 0.82
CA LYS A 537 18.02 1.40 0.57
C LYS A 537 17.65 2.21 1.82
N ASN A 538 16.73 1.70 2.63
CA ASN A 538 16.22 2.37 3.82
C ASN A 538 16.96 1.96 5.12
N SER A 539 18.00 1.10 5.03
CA SER A 539 18.77 0.66 6.19
C SER A 539 19.72 1.72 6.76
N GLY A 540 19.88 2.85 6.08
CA GLY A 540 20.88 3.87 6.38
C GLY A 540 22.17 3.67 5.60
N LEU A 541 23.09 4.63 5.68
CA LEU A 541 24.38 4.62 4.97
C LEU A 541 25.53 4.46 5.94
N ILE A 542 26.52 3.62 5.61
CA ILE A 542 27.74 3.42 6.41
C ILE A 542 28.62 4.67 6.37
N HIS A 543 28.62 5.37 5.23
CA HIS A 543 29.41 6.57 5.03
C HIS A 543 28.62 7.58 4.20
N LYS A 544 28.59 8.85 4.63
CA LYS A 544 27.95 9.97 3.90
C LYS A 544 28.42 10.11 2.44
N PHE A 545 29.63 9.62 2.12
CA PHE A 545 30.27 9.79 0.81
C PHE A 545 30.44 8.48 0.02
N ALA A 546 30.15 7.32 0.61
CA ALA A 546 30.37 6.03 -0.05
C ALA A 546 29.09 5.46 -0.68
N GLU A 547 27.93 6.09 -0.48
CA GLU A 547 26.59 5.64 -0.91
C GLU A 547 26.30 4.15 -0.61
N ARG A 548 27.10 3.54 0.28
CA ARG A 548 26.95 2.13 0.62
C ARG A 548 25.94 1.98 1.74
N PRO A 549 24.84 1.22 1.51
CA PRO A 549 23.87 0.97 2.57
C PRO A 549 24.48 0.16 3.72
N VAL A 550 23.90 0.30 4.91
CA VAL A 550 24.28 -0.47 6.10
C VAL A 550 24.07 -1.97 5.86
N LEU A 551 22.99 -2.33 5.18
CA LEU A 551 22.67 -3.68 4.77
C LEU A 551 22.63 -3.73 3.25
N THR A 552 23.35 -4.65 2.64
CA THR A 552 23.18 -4.94 1.21
C THR A 552 21.89 -5.74 0.98
N PRO A 553 21.36 -5.78 -0.24
CA PRO A 553 20.23 -6.67 -0.54
C PRO A 553 20.52 -8.13 -0.22
N GLU A 554 21.74 -8.58 -0.41
CA GLU A 554 22.22 -9.93 -0.08
C GLU A 554 22.17 -10.19 1.43
N ASP A 555 22.55 -9.20 2.26
CA ASP A 555 22.47 -9.32 3.72
C ASP A 555 21.01 -9.47 4.18
N VAL A 556 20.09 -8.78 3.52
CA VAL A 556 18.65 -8.87 3.82
C VAL A 556 18.08 -10.24 3.42
N ILE A 557 18.45 -10.75 2.23
CA ILE A 557 18.01 -12.08 1.75
C ILE A 557 18.58 -13.19 2.63
N ASN A 558 19.86 -13.06 3.05
CA ASN A 558 20.53 -14.05 3.85
C ASN A 558 20.34 -13.85 5.37
N LEU A 559 19.35 -13.04 5.77
CA LEU A 559 19.06 -12.81 7.18
C LEU A 559 18.78 -14.14 7.90
N PRO A 560 19.46 -14.45 9.02
CA PRO A 560 19.20 -15.64 9.80
C PRO A 560 17.72 -15.78 10.20
N ALA A 561 17.20 -17.01 10.18
CA ALA A 561 15.78 -17.26 10.40
C ALA A 561 15.25 -16.74 11.75
N GLU A 562 16.11 -16.61 12.74
CA GLU A 562 15.78 -16.11 14.08
C GLU A 562 15.86 -14.59 14.19
N GLN A 563 16.38 -13.90 13.17
CA GLN A 563 16.58 -12.45 13.19
C GLN A 563 15.50 -11.71 12.43
N CYS A 564 15.36 -10.44 12.75
CA CYS A 564 14.50 -9.49 12.04
C CYS A 564 15.24 -8.16 11.85
N ILE A 565 14.81 -7.38 10.88
CA ILE A 565 15.29 -6.02 10.62
C ILE A 565 14.14 -5.07 10.91
N ILE A 566 14.41 -4.03 11.68
CA ILE A 566 13.45 -2.97 12.00
C ILE A 566 13.99 -1.68 11.38
N ILE A 567 13.17 -1.04 10.55
CA ILE A 567 13.46 0.26 9.96
C ILE A 567 12.48 1.26 10.56
N LYS A 568 13.02 2.35 11.07
CA LYS A 568 12.25 3.53 11.48
C LYS A 568 12.70 4.74 10.68
N PRO A 569 11.80 5.69 10.39
CA PRO A 569 12.17 6.93 9.74
C PRO A 569 13.28 7.65 10.52
N ARG A 570 14.33 8.05 9.82
CA ARG A 570 15.48 8.81 10.37
C ARG A 570 16.39 8.05 11.35
N GLU A 571 16.21 6.76 11.51
CA GLU A 571 17.07 5.90 12.31
C GLU A 571 17.79 4.88 11.42
N ALA A 572 18.97 4.42 11.85
CA ALA A 572 19.62 3.29 11.20
C ALA A 572 18.82 2.01 11.45
N ALA A 573 18.84 1.08 10.49
CA ALA A 573 18.20 -0.20 10.66
C ALA A 573 18.72 -0.95 11.89
N ILE A 574 17.80 -1.53 12.64
CA ILE A 574 18.09 -2.34 13.82
C ILE A 574 17.96 -3.81 13.43
N ILE A 575 19.01 -4.60 13.64
CA ILE A 575 18.95 -6.06 13.52
C ILE A 575 18.77 -6.64 14.91
N ASP A 576 17.73 -7.46 15.08
CA ASP A 576 17.46 -8.12 16.35
C ASP A 576 16.95 -9.56 16.14
N GLU A 577 16.88 -10.37 17.20
CA GLU A 577 16.27 -11.67 17.15
C GLU A 577 14.74 -11.54 17.16
N LYS A 578 14.03 -12.38 16.41
CA LYS A 578 12.57 -12.41 16.40
C LYS A 578 12.00 -12.70 17.78
N TYR A 579 10.86 -12.09 18.07
CA TYR A 579 10.13 -12.40 19.29
C TYR A 579 9.80 -13.90 19.37
N SER A 580 10.04 -14.47 20.53
CA SER A 580 9.63 -15.82 20.85
C SER A 580 8.97 -15.83 22.22
N PRO A 581 7.78 -16.45 22.38
CA PRO A 581 7.13 -16.61 23.69
C PRO A 581 7.99 -17.32 24.74
N LYS A 582 9.02 -18.04 24.31
CA LYS A 582 10.01 -18.71 25.17
C LYS A 582 11.15 -17.81 25.61
N SER A 583 11.26 -16.58 25.11
CA SER A 583 12.33 -15.64 25.49
C SER A 583 12.14 -15.16 26.94
N LYS A 584 13.25 -14.87 27.65
CA LYS A 584 13.20 -14.30 29.02
C LYS A 584 12.44 -12.98 29.08
N ILE A 585 12.48 -12.18 28.00
CA ILE A 585 11.75 -10.91 27.89
C ILE A 585 10.25 -11.14 27.75
N ALA A 586 9.84 -12.12 26.91
CA ALA A 586 8.43 -12.49 26.81
C ALA A 586 7.84 -12.87 28.17
N ASN A 587 8.57 -13.65 28.96
CA ASN A 587 8.14 -14.02 30.30
C ASN A 587 8.09 -12.81 31.25
N SER A 588 9.05 -11.87 31.15
CA SER A 588 9.03 -10.66 32.00
C SER A 588 7.92 -9.68 31.60
N VAL A 589 7.65 -9.53 30.31
CA VAL A 589 6.54 -8.70 29.80
C VAL A 589 5.20 -9.34 30.12
N LEU A 590 5.04 -10.64 29.90
CA LEU A 590 3.84 -11.37 30.29
C LEU A 590 3.60 -11.36 31.80
N GLN A 591 4.65 -11.43 32.65
CA GLN A 591 4.52 -11.27 34.09
C GLN A 591 4.11 -9.85 34.45
N LYS A 592 4.68 -8.81 33.83
CA LYS A 592 4.26 -7.41 34.05
C LYS A 592 2.81 -7.16 33.61
N ILE A 593 2.43 -7.69 32.46
CA ILE A 593 1.04 -7.66 31.98
C ILE A 593 0.09 -8.33 32.99
N LYS A 594 0.43 -9.52 33.48
CA LYS A 594 -0.35 -10.25 34.49
C LYS A 594 -0.41 -9.54 35.83
N THR A 595 0.62 -8.80 36.22
CA THR A 595 0.65 -8.02 37.46
C THR A 595 -0.28 -6.80 37.35
N LEU A 596 -0.21 -6.08 36.20
CA LEU A 596 -1.08 -4.93 35.92
C LEU A 596 -2.58 -5.30 35.81
N THR A 597 -2.88 -6.54 35.39
CA THR A 597 -4.26 -7.04 35.31
C THR A 597 -4.78 -7.61 36.64
N ARG A 598 -3.91 -7.87 37.63
CA ARG A 598 -4.33 -8.32 38.98
C ARG A 598 -4.60 -7.18 39.96
N ASP A 599 -4.04 -6.02 39.74
CA ASP A 599 -4.18 -4.82 40.59
C ASP A 599 -5.31 -3.88 40.10
N ARG A 600 -6.15 -4.37 39.19
CA ARG A 600 -7.43 -3.79 38.78
C ARG A 600 -8.55 -4.79 39.02
#